data_b420194a33c0930588c9b332843b64f9
#
_entry.id   b420194a33c0930588c9b332843b64f9
#
_cell.length_a   1.000
_cell.length_b   1.000
_cell.length_c   1.000
_cell.angle_alpha   90.00
_cell.angle_beta   90.00
_cell.angle_gamma   90.00
#
_symmetry.space_group_name_H-M   'P 1'
#
loop_
_entity.id
_entity.type
_entity.pdbx_description
1 polymer ?
#
loop_
_entity_poly.entity_id
_entity_poly.type
_entity_poly.pdbx_seq_one_letter_code
_entity_poly.pdbx_strand_id
1 'polypeptide(L)'
;NLWASNTARLMDHLGVGEASLVGHSIGGQMVTRFAFLYPERITHLVTVNQVGLTDRRAGKGFRPLSGQIDANPNMIEVYDSLLRWADDNYSNWQPSFLKHMRIRYGQRLSGDWPRLAQVSQLTGHMRAMDTVVNDWQHIQAKTLILGGEEDYPSFADEARRAASGFPNAETFLIPGVGHNPHEEVPEIVSAELIRFLK
;
A
#
# COMPACT_ATOMS: atom_id res chain seq x y z
N ASN A 1 -4.84 8.56 14.27
CA ASN A 1 -5.09 7.98 12.95
C ASN A 1 -5.92 6.72 13.07
N LEU A 2 -7.11 6.70 12.41
CA LEU A 2 -8.12 5.65 12.61
C LEU A 2 -7.60 4.24 12.25
N TRP A 3 -6.84 4.11 11.16
CA TRP A 3 -6.34 2.78 10.74
C TRP A 3 -5.35 2.20 11.74
N ALA A 4 -4.36 2.98 12.16
CA ALA A 4 -3.40 2.53 13.16
C ALA A 4 -4.07 2.16 14.49
N SER A 5 -5.03 2.98 14.97
CA SER A 5 -5.76 2.66 16.20
C SER A 5 -6.66 1.43 16.07
N ASN A 6 -7.25 1.18 14.90
CA ASN A 6 -8.02 -0.04 14.66
C ASN A 6 -7.13 -1.28 14.66
N THR A 7 -5.93 -1.18 14.08
CA THR A 7 -4.94 -2.27 14.11
C THR A 7 -4.51 -2.56 15.55
N ALA A 8 -4.22 -1.53 16.35
CA ALA A 8 -3.87 -1.70 17.77
C ALA A 8 -4.99 -2.40 18.55
N ARG A 9 -6.25 -1.96 18.36
CA ARG A 9 -7.42 -2.61 19.02
C ARG A 9 -7.62 -4.05 18.57
N LEU A 10 -7.36 -4.37 17.31
CA LEU A 10 -7.40 -5.76 16.83
C LEU A 10 -6.33 -6.60 17.51
N MET A 11 -5.10 -6.11 17.62
CA MET A 11 -4.03 -6.79 18.36
C MET A 11 -4.42 -7.02 19.82
N ASP A 12 -5.01 -6.00 20.51
CA ASP A 12 -5.50 -6.12 21.88
C ASP A 12 -6.57 -7.22 22.01
N HIS A 13 -7.54 -7.23 21.06
CA HIS A 13 -8.59 -8.25 21.04
C HIS A 13 -8.04 -9.67 20.84
N LEU A 14 -6.95 -9.80 20.07
CA LEU A 14 -6.29 -11.09 19.81
C LEU A 14 -5.25 -11.47 20.89
N GLY A 15 -5.02 -10.62 21.88
CA GLY A 15 -3.98 -10.83 22.90
C GLY A 15 -2.55 -10.74 22.35
N VAL A 16 -2.35 -10.04 21.22
CA VAL A 16 -1.04 -9.86 20.59
C VAL A 16 -0.39 -8.60 21.14
N GLY A 17 0.67 -8.75 21.94
CA GLY A 17 1.43 -7.64 22.53
C GLY A 17 2.22 -6.86 21.48
N GLU A 18 2.99 -7.56 20.67
CA GLU A 18 3.82 -7.00 19.59
C GLU A 18 3.79 -7.89 18.34
N ALA A 19 4.07 -7.34 17.17
CA ALA A 19 4.07 -8.07 15.91
C ALA A 19 5.04 -7.47 14.89
N SER A 20 5.49 -8.28 13.95
CA SER A 20 6.05 -7.81 12.69
C SER A 20 4.91 -7.45 11.73
N LEU A 21 4.95 -6.28 11.13
CA LEU A 21 3.91 -5.81 10.23
C LEU A 21 4.41 -5.72 8.78
N VAL A 22 3.66 -6.33 7.88
CA VAL A 22 3.91 -6.27 6.43
C VAL A 22 2.75 -5.55 5.77
N GLY A 23 3.05 -4.48 5.03
CA GLY A 23 2.03 -3.68 4.34
C GLY A 23 2.34 -3.48 2.87
N HIS A 24 1.39 -3.86 1.99
CA HIS A 24 1.48 -3.63 0.56
C HIS A 24 0.72 -2.36 0.15
N SER A 25 1.30 -1.57 -0.75
CA SER A 25 0.66 -0.39 -1.34
C SER A 25 0.19 0.60 -0.26
N ILE A 26 -1.11 0.90 -0.17
CA ILE A 26 -1.69 1.71 0.91
C ILE A 26 -1.49 1.07 2.29
N GLY A 27 -1.43 -0.27 2.35
CA GLY A 27 -1.10 -1.00 3.58
C GLY A 27 0.30 -0.65 4.09
N GLY A 28 1.27 -0.39 3.21
CA GLY A 28 2.60 0.10 3.57
C GLY A 28 2.55 1.44 4.30
N GLN A 29 1.76 2.39 3.79
CA GLN A 29 1.52 3.67 4.48
C GLN A 29 0.83 3.49 5.83
N MET A 30 -0.12 2.55 5.92
CA MET A 30 -0.84 2.24 7.17
C MET A 30 0.09 1.66 8.25
N VAL A 31 0.92 0.66 7.90
CA VAL A 31 1.85 0.04 8.86
C VAL A 31 2.99 0.98 9.24
N THR A 32 3.42 1.88 8.34
CA THR A 32 4.36 2.96 8.68
C THR A 32 3.78 3.90 9.73
N ARG A 33 2.53 4.34 9.54
CA ARG A 33 1.83 5.17 10.53
C ARG A 33 1.61 4.42 11.85
N PHE A 34 1.34 3.12 11.80
CA PHE A 34 1.25 2.29 13.01
C PHE A 34 2.59 2.26 13.77
N ALA A 35 3.69 2.00 13.07
CA ALA A 35 5.02 1.94 13.66
C ALA A 35 5.43 3.26 14.34
N PHE A 36 5.01 4.39 13.77
CA PHE A 36 5.22 5.71 14.38
C PHE A 36 4.39 5.93 15.65
N LEU A 37 3.11 5.53 15.65
CA LEU A 37 2.17 5.80 16.76
C LEU A 37 2.27 4.79 17.91
N TYR A 38 2.72 3.56 17.61
CA TYR A 38 2.78 2.43 18.55
C TYR A 38 4.14 1.72 18.46
N PRO A 39 5.26 2.44 18.68
CA PRO A 39 6.61 1.89 18.48
C PRO A 39 6.90 0.66 19.36
N GLU A 40 6.24 0.56 20.52
CA GLU A 40 6.38 -0.57 21.44
C GLU A 40 5.61 -1.83 21.00
N ARG A 41 4.79 -1.71 19.96
CA ARG A 41 3.94 -2.78 19.45
C ARG A 41 4.46 -3.44 18.19
N ILE A 42 5.64 -3.00 17.69
CA ILE A 42 6.20 -3.46 16.42
C ILE A 42 7.62 -3.98 16.60
N THR A 43 7.88 -5.21 16.10
CA THR A 43 9.22 -5.79 16.07
C THR A 43 9.95 -5.49 14.76
N HIS A 44 9.27 -5.68 13.62
CA HIS A 44 9.78 -5.39 12.27
C HIS A 44 8.72 -4.70 11.43
N LEU A 45 9.16 -3.79 10.58
CA LEU A 45 8.33 -3.12 9.60
C LEU A 45 8.75 -3.55 8.20
N VAL A 46 7.80 -4.06 7.41
CA VAL A 46 8.02 -4.33 5.99
C VAL A 46 7.01 -3.56 5.17
N THR A 47 7.48 -2.78 4.22
CA THR A 47 6.62 -2.11 3.24
C THR A 47 6.89 -2.72 1.86
N VAL A 48 5.81 -3.06 1.14
CA VAL A 48 5.88 -3.64 -0.20
C VAL A 48 5.23 -2.68 -1.18
N ASN A 49 5.97 -2.14 -2.12
CA ASN A 49 5.49 -1.13 -3.08
C ASN A 49 4.60 -0.07 -2.41
N GLN A 50 5.07 0.48 -1.30
CA GLN A 50 4.33 1.43 -0.49
C GLN A 50 3.99 2.69 -1.29
N VAL A 51 2.75 3.15 -1.18
CA VAL A 51 2.35 4.48 -1.67
C VAL A 51 2.67 5.57 -0.64
N GLY A 52 2.76 6.83 -1.09
CA GLY A 52 3.02 7.96 -0.19
C GLY A 52 4.48 8.13 0.21
N LEU A 53 5.41 7.61 -0.59
CA LEU A 53 6.86 7.83 -0.43
C LEU A 53 7.29 9.28 -0.76
N THR A 54 6.39 10.08 -1.28
CA THR A 54 6.59 11.51 -1.53
C THR A 54 5.38 12.29 -1.05
N ASP A 55 5.62 13.40 -0.36
CA ASP A 55 4.54 14.34 0.01
C ASP A 55 4.15 15.16 -1.22
N ARG A 56 3.03 14.81 -1.81
CA ARG A 56 2.50 15.47 -3.02
C ARG A 56 1.39 16.49 -2.70
N ARG A 57 1.15 16.84 -1.43
CA ARG A 57 0.06 17.75 -1.04
C ARG A 57 0.24 19.14 -1.62
N ALA A 58 1.45 19.66 -1.65
CA ALA A 58 1.75 20.99 -2.19
C ALA A 58 1.41 21.14 -3.69
N GLY A 59 1.43 20.04 -4.46
CA GLY A 59 1.10 20.05 -5.88
C GLY A 59 -0.37 19.74 -6.20
N LYS A 60 -1.20 19.49 -5.19
CA LYS A 60 -2.62 19.15 -5.37
C LYS A 60 -3.49 20.29 -4.88
N GLY A 61 -4.24 20.91 -5.80
CA GLY A 61 -5.29 21.86 -5.44
C GLY A 61 -6.34 21.22 -4.53
N PHE A 62 -6.92 22.02 -3.64
CA PHE A 62 -8.05 21.59 -2.81
C PHE A 62 -9.23 21.14 -3.69
N ARG A 63 -9.75 19.95 -3.41
CA ARG A 63 -10.97 19.44 -4.02
C ARG A 63 -11.99 19.11 -2.93
N PRO A 64 -13.18 19.71 -2.95
CA PRO A 64 -14.24 19.35 -2.01
C PRO A 64 -14.59 17.87 -2.12
N LEU A 65 -14.81 17.20 -0.99
CA LEU A 65 -15.15 15.77 -0.95
C LEU A 65 -16.44 15.47 -1.73
N SER A 66 -17.42 16.36 -1.65
CA SER A 66 -18.70 16.26 -2.36
C SER A 66 -18.60 16.22 -3.89
N GLY A 67 -17.53 16.78 -4.47
CA GLY A 67 -17.27 16.77 -5.92
C GLY A 67 -16.47 15.56 -6.41
N GLN A 68 -16.12 14.63 -5.50
CA GLN A 68 -15.27 13.47 -5.83
C GLN A 68 -16.04 12.15 -5.81
N ILE A 69 -17.31 12.17 -5.40
CA ILE A 69 -18.12 10.96 -5.23
C ILE A 69 -18.99 10.75 -6.46
N ASP A 70 -18.57 9.88 -7.36
CA ASP A 70 -19.43 9.33 -8.40
C ASP A 70 -20.05 8.03 -7.89
N ALA A 71 -21.36 8.08 -7.61
CA ALA A 71 -22.08 6.93 -7.04
C ALA A 71 -22.51 5.91 -8.10
N ASN A 72 -22.37 6.19 -9.39
CA ASN A 72 -22.92 5.37 -10.46
C ASN A 72 -21.91 5.24 -11.64
N PRO A 73 -20.77 4.54 -11.47
CA PRO A 73 -19.84 4.35 -12.56
C PRO A 73 -20.50 3.55 -13.70
N ASN A 74 -20.33 4.03 -14.94
CA ASN A 74 -20.72 3.30 -16.14
C ASN A 74 -19.96 1.96 -16.17
N MET A 75 -20.65 0.86 -16.46
CA MET A 75 -20.08 -0.49 -16.48
C MET A 75 -18.96 -0.65 -17.51
N ILE A 76 -19.01 0.07 -18.65
CA ILE A 76 -17.96 0.07 -19.67
C ILE A 76 -16.71 0.76 -19.12
N GLU A 77 -16.87 1.92 -18.49
CA GLU A 77 -15.76 2.63 -17.83
C GLU A 77 -15.14 1.80 -16.71
N VAL A 78 -15.95 1.03 -16.00
CA VAL A 78 -15.48 0.10 -14.96
C VAL A 78 -14.57 -0.98 -15.56
N TYR A 79 -14.98 -1.62 -16.65
CA TYR A 79 -14.18 -2.68 -17.29
C TYR A 79 -12.86 -2.11 -17.84
N ASP A 80 -12.91 -1.04 -18.59
CA ASP A 80 -11.72 -0.37 -19.13
C ASP A 80 -10.79 0.15 -18.03
N SER A 81 -11.34 0.64 -16.93
CA SER A 81 -10.55 1.07 -15.78
C SER A 81 -9.82 -0.08 -15.10
N LEU A 82 -10.41 -1.29 -15.11
CA LEU A 82 -9.76 -2.49 -14.58
C LEU A 82 -8.64 -2.99 -15.49
N LEU A 83 -8.81 -2.91 -16.81
CA LEU A 83 -7.76 -3.26 -17.77
C LEU A 83 -6.56 -2.31 -17.62
N ARG A 84 -6.81 -1.00 -17.60
CA ARG A 84 -5.75 -0.01 -17.33
C ARG A 84 -5.07 -0.24 -15.99
N TRP A 85 -5.86 -0.56 -14.96
CA TRP A 85 -5.28 -0.89 -13.65
C TRP A 85 -4.36 -2.11 -13.73
N ALA A 86 -4.69 -3.12 -14.53
CA ALA A 86 -3.83 -4.28 -14.72
C ALA A 86 -2.52 -3.89 -15.43
N ASP A 87 -2.60 -3.10 -16.50
CA ASP A 87 -1.42 -2.61 -17.22
C ASP A 87 -0.50 -1.77 -16.33
N ASP A 88 -1.08 -0.93 -15.46
CA ASP A 88 -0.33 -0.06 -14.54
C ASP A 88 0.31 -0.81 -13.37
N ASN A 89 -0.17 -2.02 -13.02
CA ASN A 89 0.23 -2.70 -11.78
C ASN A 89 1.00 -4.02 -11.98
N TYR A 90 1.08 -4.53 -13.19
CA TYR A 90 1.83 -5.76 -13.51
C TYR A 90 2.80 -5.50 -14.66
N SER A 91 4.08 -5.65 -14.42
CA SER A 91 5.09 -5.58 -15.49
C SER A 91 5.12 -6.84 -16.33
N ASN A 92 4.77 -7.99 -15.74
CA ASN A 92 4.75 -9.28 -16.40
C ASN A 92 3.38 -9.94 -16.23
N TRP A 93 2.41 -9.51 -17.02
CA TRP A 93 1.06 -10.05 -16.97
C TRP A 93 1.03 -11.57 -17.18
N GLN A 94 0.30 -12.29 -16.31
CA GLN A 94 0.07 -13.71 -16.41
C GLN A 94 -1.43 -14.02 -16.40
N PRO A 95 -1.93 -15.02 -17.17
CA PRO A 95 -3.34 -15.42 -17.13
C PRO A 95 -3.84 -15.81 -15.72
N SER A 96 -2.95 -16.27 -14.85
CA SER A 96 -3.25 -16.59 -13.45
C SER A 96 -3.73 -15.39 -12.65
N PHE A 97 -3.39 -14.14 -13.04
CA PHE A 97 -3.81 -12.92 -12.36
C PHE A 97 -5.26 -12.53 -12.66
N LEU A 98 -5.89 -13.13 -13.69
CA LEU A 98 -7.31 -12.94 -13.99
C LEU A 98 -8.23 -13.17 -12.78
N LYS A 99 -7.85 -14.05 -11.85
CA LYS A 99 -8.63 -14.30 -10.63
C LYS A 99 -8.80 -13.01 -9.80
N HIS A 100 -7.77 -12.18 -9.70
CA HIS A 100 -7.79 -10.90 -8.96
C HIS A 100 -8.67 -9.87 -9.67
N MET A 101 -8.57 -9.82 -11.01
CA MET A 101 -9.44 -8.97 -11.82
C MET A 101 -10.91 -9.33 -11.69
N ARG A 102 -11.23 -10.64 -11.70
CA ARG A 102 -12.61 -11.13 -11.51
C ARG A 102 -13.18 -10.74 -10.14
N ILE A 103 -12.38 -10.82 -9.08
CA ILE A 103 -12.81 -10.42 -7.74
C ILE A 103 -13.12 -8.92 -7.74
N ARG A 104 -12.24 -8.07 -8.26
CA ARG A 104 -12.45 -6.61 -8.35
C ARG A 104 -13.67 -6.26 -9.19
N TYR A 105 -13.86 -6.94 -10.31
CA TYR A 105 -15.03 -6.74 -11.17
C TYR A 105 -16.32 -7.17 -10.45
N GLY A 106 -16.32 -8.34 -9.81
CA GLY A 106 -17.45 -8.82 -9.01
C GLY A 106 -17.84 -7.86 -7.89
N GLN A 107 -16.88 -7.25 -7.20
CA GLN A 107 -17.16 -6.22 -6.19
C GLN A 107 -17.90 -5.02 -6.79
N ARG A 108 -17.51 -4.59 -8.00
CA ARG A 108 -18.17 -3.47 -8.69
C ARG A 108 -19.55 -3.80 -9.24
N LEU A 109 -19.82 -5.10 -9.47
CA LEU A 109 -21.15 -5.60 -9.86
C LEU A 109 -22.07 -5.85 -8.67
N SER A 110 -21.56 -5.81 -7.44
CA SER A 110 -22.37 -6.08 -6.25
C SER A 110 -23.33 -4.94 -5.96
N GLY A 111 -24.47 -5.24 -5.31
CA GLY A 111 -25.41 -4.23 -4.82
C GLY A 111 -24.80 -3.30 -3.75
N ASP A 112 -23.68 -3.69 -3.14
CA ASP A 112 -22.93 -2.86 -2.19
C ASP A 112 -22.01 -1.83 -2.87
N TRP A 113 -21.83 -1.90 -4.19
CA TRP A 113 -20.84 -1.05 -4.87
C TRP A 113 -21.03 0.46 -4.63
N PRO A 114 -22.24 1.05 -4.63
CA PRO A 114 -22.38 2.49 -4.36
C PRO A 114 -21.75 2.89 -3.02
N ARG A 115 -21.94 2.08 -1.99
CA ARG A 115 -21.33 2.30 -0.67
C ARG A 115 -19.81 2.07 -0.70
N LEU A 116 -19.36 0.99 -1.35
CA LEU A 116 -17.93 0.66 -1.48
C LEU A 116 -17.17 1.69 -2.31
N ALA A 117 -17.80 2.23 -3.36
CA ALA A 117 -17.22 3.32 -4.17
C ALA A 117 -16.95 4.56 -3.32
N GLN A 118 -17.91 4.97 -2.46
CA GLN A 118 -17.72 6.09 -1.54
C GLN A 118 -16.58 5.82 -0.56
N VAL A 119 -16.51 4.63 0.04
CA VAL A 119 -15.42 4.23 0.94
C VAL A 119 -14.07 4.27 0.22
N SER A 120 -14.01 3.77 -1.02
CA SER A 120 -12.80 3.78 -1.84
C SER A 120 -12.31 5.21 -2.11
N GLN A 121 -13.21 6.13 -2.45
CA GLN A 121 -12.87 7.53 -2.70
C GLN A 121 -12.40 8.24 -1.42
N LEU A 122 -13.08 8.03 -0.29
CA LEU A 122 -12.65 8.53 1.03
C LEU A 122 -11.27 8.01 1.40
N THR A 123 -11.01 6.72 1.17
CA THR A 123 -9.72 6.07 1.38
C THR A 123 -8.63 6.70 0.50
N GLY A 124 -8.93 6.96 -0.77
CA GLY A 124 -8.03 7.65 -1.68
C GLY A 124 -7.68 9.06 -1.22
N HIS A 125 -8.67 9.81 -0.71
CA HIS A 125 -8.46 11.14 -0.15
C HIS A 125 -7.62 11.10 1.13
N MET A 126 -7.94 10.21 2.06
CA MET A 126 -7.15 10.00 3.29
C MET A 126 -5.70 9.65 2.97
N ARG A 127 -5.47 8.75 2.03
CA ARG A 127 -4.13 8.39 1.54
C ARG A 127 -3.35 9.61 1.06
N ALA A 128 -4.00 10.50 0.30
CA ALA A 128 -3.34 11.68 -0.25
C ALA A 128 -3.00 12.73 0.82
N MET A 129 -3.78 12.81 1.88
CA MET A 129 -3.65 13.82 2.94
C MET A 129 -2.82 13.35 4.14
N ASP A 130 -2.72 12.05 4.36
CA ASP A 130 -2.03 11.45 5.52
C ASP A 130 -0.62 10.97 5.12
N THR A 131 0.26 11.90 4.80
CA THR A 131 1.66 11.58 4.47
C THR A 131 2.40 11.00 5.67
N VAL A 132 3.28 10.03 5.42
CA VAL A 132 4.15 9.40 6.43
C VAL A 132 5.64 9.75 6.24
N VAL A 133 5.94 10.64 5.30
CA VAL A 133 7.33 11.02 4.97
C VAL A 133 8.08 11.57 6.18
N ASN A 134 7.40 12.34 7.03
CA ASN A 134 8.01 12.93 8.22
C ASN A 134 8.09 11.98 9.41
N ASP A 135 7.45 10.80 9.33
CA ASP A 135 7.44 9.82 10.42
C ASP A 135 8.70 8.95 10.42
N TRP A 136 9.31 8.73 9.26
CA TRP A 136 10.38 7.76 9.06
C TRP A 136 11.53 7.91 10.07
N GLN A 137 11.99 9.14 10.30
CA GLN A 137 13.09 9.45 11.22
C GLN A 137 12.83 9.05 12.69
N HIS A 138 11.58 8.82 13.04
CA HIS A 138 11.15 8.46 14.39
C HIS A 138 10.89 6.97 14.58
N ILE A 139 10.91 6.17 13.49
CA ILE A 139 10.63 4.73 13.53
C ILE A 139 11.93 3.98 13.77
N GLN A 140 12.06 3.38 14.96
CA GLN A 140 13.26 2.64 15.37
C GLN A 140 13.22 1.15 14.97
N ALA A 141 12.05 0.61 14.65
CA ALA A 141 11.89 -0.77 14.22
C ALA A 141 12.76 -1.07 13.00
N LYS A 142 13.36 -2.28 12.97
CA LYS A 142 14.08 -2.76 11.80
C LYS A 142 13.13 -2.77 10.61
N THR A 143 13.50 -2.08 9.53
CA THR A 143 12.60 -1.78 8.42
C THR A 143 13.14 -2.34 7.11
N LEU A 144 12.28 -3.03 6.34
CA LEU A 144 12.54 -3.44 4.96
C LEU A 144 11.61 -2.68 4.01
N ILE A 145 12.21 -1.98 3.05
CA ILE A 145 11.48 -1.39 1.93
C ILE A 145 11.68 -2.30 0.72
N LEU A 146 10.67 -3.13 0.46
CA LEU A 146 10.66 -4.10 -0.62
C LEU A 146 9.78 -3.59 -1.77
N GLY A 147 10.15 -3.87 -3.02
CA GLY A 147 9.27 -3.56 -4.14
C GLY A 147 9.81 -3.95 -5.50
N GLY A 148 8.91 -4.02 -6.49
CA GLY A 148 9.26 -4.09 -7.90
C GLY A 148 9.65 -2.71 -8.41
N GLU A 149 10.77 -2.63 -9.13
CA GLU A 149 11.32 -1.35 -9.62
C GLU A 149 10.45 -0.68 -10.69
N GLU A 150 9.64 -1.48 -11.43
CA GLU A 150 8.79 -1.04 -12.53
C GLU A 150 7.40 -0.55 -12.10
N ASP A 151 7.16 -0.32 -10.79
CA ASP A 151 5.88 0.17 -10.26
C ASP A 151 5.47 1.49 -10.94
N TYR A 152 6.36 2.47 -10.89
CA TYR A 152 6.27 3.75 -11.62
C TYR A 152 7.66 4.37 -11.75
N PRO A 153 7.88 5.29 -12.72
CA PRO A 153 9.23 5.72 -13.09
C PRO A 153 10.14 6.21 -11.96
N SER A 154 9.59 6.78 -10.89
CA SER A 154 10.38 7.29 -9.74
C SER A 154 10.35 6.39 -8.52
N PHE A 155 9.72 5.20 -8.58
CA PHE A 155 9.53 4.36 -7.39
C PHE A 155 10.85 3.94 -6.75
N ALA A 156 11.79 3.42 -7.53
CA ALA A 156 13.07 2.94 -7.00
C ALA A 156 13.85 4.04 -6.26
N ASP A 157 13.87 5.24 -6.81
CA ASP A 157 14.55 6.39 -6.18
C ASP A 157 13.81 6.88 -4.94
N GLU A 158 12.47 6.88 -4.98
CA GLU A 158 11.64 7.22 -3.83
C GLU A 158 11.81 6.19 -2.69
N ALA A 159 11.90 4.90 -3.01
CA ALA A 159 12.13 3.83 -2.05
C ALA A 159 13.52 3.94 -1.37
N ARG A 160 14.58 4.20 -2.16
CA ARG A 160 15.94 4.41 -1.62
C ARG A 160 16.01 5.67 -0.74
N ARG A 161 15.35 6.76 -1.16
CA ARG A 161 15.25 7.97 -0.35
C ARG A 161 14.49 7.71 0.96
N ALA A 162 13.40 6.95 0.91
CA ALA A 162 12.66 6.57 2.10
C ALA A 162 13.55 5.78 3.06
N ALA A 163 14.27 4.76 2.58
CA ALA A 163 15.20 3.98 3.41
C ALA A 163 16.23 4.86 4.11
N SER A 164 16.76 5.87 3.41
CA SER A 164 17.71 6.84 4.00
C SER A 164 17.07 7.73 5.08
N GLY A 165 15.75 7.81 5.12
CA GLY A 165 15.00 8.57 6.13
C GLY A 165 14.73 7.81 7.42
N PHE A 166 14.84 6.47 7.41
CA PHE A 166 14.69 5.63 8.59
C PHE A 166 16.04 5.44 9.32
N PRO A 167 16.06 5.36 10.63
CA PRO A 167 17.28 5.06 11.39
C PRO A 167 17.85 3.66 11.12
N ASN A 168 16.99 2.69 10.81
CA ASN A 168 17.36 1.28 10.66
C ASN A 168 16.56 0.63 9.51
N ALA A 169 16.90 0.98 8.27
CA ALA A 169 16.22 0.42 7.10
C ALA A 169 17.18 -0.12 6.04
N GLU A 170 16.71 -1.14 5.33
CA GLU A 170 17.33 -1.65 4.12
C GLU A 170 16.30 -1.69 2.98
N THR A 171 16.78 -1.70 1.74
CA THR A 171 15.93 -1.85 0.55
C THR A 171 16.19 -3.17 -0.13
N PHE A 172 15.12 -3.78 -0.64
CA PHE A 172 15.18 -4.91 -1.55
C PHE A 172 14.28 -4.62 -2.77
N LEU A 173 14.89 -4.16 -3.84
CA LEU A 173 14.20 -3.78 -5.07
C LEU A 173 14.42 -4.84 -6.15
N ILE A 174 13.35 -5.25 -6.83
CA ILE A 174 13.32 -6.36 -7.78
C ILE A 174 13.18 -5.80 -9.19
N PRO A 175 14.22 -5.87 -10.02
CA PRO A 175 14.17 -5.39 -11.40
C PRO A 175 13.14 -6.13 -12.25
N GLY A 176 12.47 -5.43 -13.17
CA GLY A 176 11.50 -6.00 -14.09
C GLY A 176 10.17 -6.42 -13.46
N VAL A 177 9.88 -5.99 -12.24
CA VAL A 177 8.67 -6.35 -11.48
C VAL A 177 7.88 -5.09 -11.15
N GLY A 178 6.55 -5.18 -11.24
CA GLY A 178 5.64 -4.06 -11.04
C GLY A 178 5.16 -3.88 -9.60
N HIS A 179 3.95 -3.35 -9.48
CA HIS A 179 3.34 -2.99 -8.18
C HIS A 179 3.02 -4.18 -7.27
N ASN A 180 2.88 -5.38 -7.83
CA ASN A 180 2.43 -6.56 -7.11
C ASN A 180 3.52 -7.66 -7.07
N PRO A 181 4.73 -7.42 -6.53
CA PRO A 181 5.82 -8.39 -6.56
C PRO A 181 5.46 -9.72 -5.87
N HIS A 182 4.60 -9.69 -4.85
CA HIS A 182 4.10 -10.88 -4.15
C HIS A 182 3.20 -11.78 -5.03
N GLU A 183 2.71 -11.27 -6.16
CA GLU A 183 1.95 -12.02 -7.16
C GLU A 183 2.82 -12.37 -8.38
N GLU A 184 3.71 -11.47 -8.79
CA GLU A 184 4.57 -11.67 -9.97
C GLU A 184 5.73 -12.62 -9.70
N VAL A 185 6.37 -12.51 -8.52
CA VAL A 185 7.56 -13.29 -8.13
C VAL A 185 7.48 -13.74 -6.66
N PRO A 186 6.45 -14.53 -6.28
CA PRO A 186 6.16 -14.87 -4.89
C PRO A 186 7.31 -15.57 -4.17
N GLU A 187 8.12 -16.38 -4.89
CA GLU A 187 9.25 -17.10 -4.31
C GLU A 187 10.35 -16.15 -3.85
N ILE A 188 10.65 -15.11 -4.64
CA ILE A 188 11.67 -14.10 -4.31
C ILE A 188 11.20 -13.28 -3.11
N VAL A 189 9.95 -12.82 -3.12
CA VAL A 189 9.37 -12.05 -2.02
C VAL A 189 9.32 -12.86 -0.73
N SER A 190 8.88 -14.12 -0.80
CA SER A 190 8.80 -15.01 0.36
C SER A 190 10.18 -15.29 0.97
N ALA A 191 11.18 -15.56 0.12
CA ALA A 191 12.56 -15.79 0.59
C ALA A 191 13.11 -14.57 1.32
N GLU A 192 12.88 -13.37 0.78
CA GLU A 192 13.34 -12.13 1.39
C GLU A 192 12.62 -11.81 2.70
N LEU A 193 11.29 -12.01 2.75
CA LEU A 193 10.53 -11.87 4.00
C LEU A 193 11.02 -12.83 5.09
N ILE A 194 11.29 -14.09 4.74
CA ILE A 194 11.82 -15.08 5.67
C ILE A 194 13.22 -14.69 6.16
N ARG A 195 14.09 -14.17 5.28
CA ARG A 195 15.42 -13.67 5.64
C ARG A 195 15.31 -12.52 6.65
N PHE A 196 14.46 -11.56 6.36
CA PHE A 196 14.36 -10.32 7.12
C PHE A 196 13.70 -10.48 8.49
N LEU A 197 12.67 -11.34 8.59
CA LEU A 197 11.85 -11.52 9.79
C LEU A 197 12.43 -12.52 10.80
N LYS A 198 13.53 -13.17 10.49
CA LYS A 198 14.31 -14.03 11.42
C LYS A 198 15.27 -13.18 12.28
#